data_f510a60e56bfda989b20428999453eb2
#
_entry.id   f510a60e56bfda989b20428999453eb2
#
_cell.length_a   1.000
_cell.length_b   1.000
_cell.length_c   1.000
_cell.angle_alpha   90.00
_cell.angle_beta   90.00
_cell.angle_gamma   90.00
#
_symmetry.space_group_name_H-M   'P 1'
#
loop_
_entity.id
_entity.type
_entity.pdbx_description
1 polymer ?
#
loop_
_entity_poly.entity_id
_entity_poly.type
_entity_poly.pdbx_seq_one_letter_code
_entity_poly.pdbx_strand_id
1 'polypeptide(L)'
;WFNLEHYGAAVLGLAMDEKGLPETAAQRVAIAERIVAEAEKYGLEREDIIIDCLTLTVSAQQAQAMETLRAVREVHERLGLHCALGVSNISFGLPARGHMTENFLIQAMHVGLDFPIINPNTKGVMDAVVSFRAVSGEDADCAAYIERFAPEQAEMRRRKELGITGEEAAGAVQTASAERTDVVDPLMDAIIRGLSDDAERITRKLLTEMAPMDIIQEKVIPALDIVGDRYEKEIIFLPQLINAANAATAGLELIKVRLAEEGQGVSKGKIILATVEGDIHDIGKNIVKVVLENYGYQIIDLGRDVPVQRVVEVAIEKKVGLIGLSALMTTTVTAMKKTIEALHKAGHPCETIVGGAVLTEDYAKEIGADHYAGDARSMVEIARRVLG
;
A
#
# COMPACT_ATOMS: atom_id res chain seq x y z
N TRP A 1 23.93 14.32 10.32
CA TRP A 1 24.99 14.70 9.37
C TRP A 1 26.39 14.63 10.00
N PHE A 2 26.67 15.36 11.07
CA PHE A 2 28.00 15.46 11.72
C PHE A 2 28.64 14.10 12.06
N ASN A 3 27.86 13.14 12.54
CA ASN A 3 28.36 11.79 12.85
C ASN A 3 28.70 10.98 11.60
N LEU A 4 28.07 11.25 10.46
CA LEU A 4 28.27 10.51 9.21
C LEU A 4 29.64 10.79 8.60
N GLU A 5 30.01 12.06 8.50
CA GLU A 5 31.36 12.47 8.07
C GLU A 5 32.43 11.85 8.97
N HIS A 6 32.25 11.96 10.29
CA HIS A 6 33.21 11.46 11.26
C HIS A 6 33.47 9.94 11.16
N TYR A 7 32.45 9.15 10.79
CA TYR A 7 32.56 7.70 10.65
C TYR A 7 32.70 7.20 9.21
N GLY A 8 32.77 8.08 8.23
CA GLY A 8 32.91 7.74 6.81
C GLY A 8 31.72 6.93 6.30
N ALA A 9 30.51 7.30 6.66
CA ALA A 9 29.29 6.60 6.27
C ALA A 9 28.59 7.28 5.09
N ALA A 10 28.13 6.48 4.11
CA ALA A 10 27.24 6.95 3.07
C ALA A 10 25.82 7.22 3.59
N VAL A 11 25.14 8.13 2.93
CA VAL A 11 23.77 8.56 3.27
C VAL A 11 22.79 8.16 2.17
N LEU A 12 21.67 7.53 2.57
CA LEU A 12 20.51 7.32 1.71
C LEU A 12 19.44 8.36 2.03
N GLY A 13 19.29 9.35 1.14
CA GLY A 13 18.28 10.40 1.23
C GLY A 13 17.00 10.04 0.48
N LEU A 14 15.85 10.12 1.15
CA LEU A 14 14.55 9.93 0.51
C LEU A 14 14.13 11.22 -0.20
N ALA A 15 13.73 11.13 -1.48
CA ALA A 15 13.22 12.26 -2.26
C ALA A 15 11.80 12.67 -1.82
N MET A 16 11.61 12.98 -0.53
CA MET A 16 10.38 13.47 0.07
C MET A 16 10.67 14.59 1.08
N ASP A 17 9.68 15.40 1.37
CA ASP A 17 9.81 16.50 2.33
C ASP A 17 8.60 16.59 3.28
N GLU A 18 8.55 17.64 4.07
CA GLU A 18 7.47 17.92 5.03
C GLU A 18 6.08 18.07 4.40
N LYS A 19 6.01 18.25 3.07
CA LYS A 19 4.75 18.29 2.31
C LYS A 19 4.28 16.89 1.90
N GLY A 20 5.12 15.90 2.10
CA GLY A 20 4.85 14.50 1.79
C GLY A 20 5.53 14.00 0.52
N LEU A 21 4.87 13.05 -0.16
CA LEU A 21 5.40 12.43 -1.37
C LEU A 21 5.21 13.34 -2.58
N PRO A 22 6.30 13.65 -3.34
CA PRO A 22 6.21 14.46 -4.55
C PRO A 22 5.46 13.72 -5.67
N GLU A 23 4.65 14.46 -6.40
CA GLU A 23 3.88 13.89 -7.52
C GLU A 23 4.68 13.81 -8.83
N THR A 24 5.70 14.64 -9.00
CA THR A 24 6.47 14.74 -10.25
C THR A 24 7.96 14.46 -10.06
N ALA A 25 8.62 14.02 -11.14
CA ALA A 25 10.06 13.84 -11.18
C ALA A 25 10.80 15.14 -10.80
N ALA A 26 10.38 16.28 -11.34
CA ALA A 26 11.01 17.57 -11.06
C ALA A 26 10.99 17.94 -9.56
N GLN A 27 9.89 17.64 -8.86
CA GLN A 27 9.81 17.85 -7.40
C GLN A 27 10.78 16.94 -6.64
N ARG A 28 10.88 15.66 -7.03
CA ARG A 28 11.84 14.71 -6.42
C ARG A 28 13.28 15.16 -6.63
N VAL A 29 13.60 15.62 -7.83
CA VAL A 29 14.94 16.14 -8.15
C VAL A 29 15.24 17.39 -7.36
N ALA A 30 14.30 18.32 -7.21
CA ALA A 30 14.50 19.52 -6.39
C ALA A 30 14.74 19.18 -4.92
N ILE A 31 14.13 18.13 -4.39
CA ILE A 31 14.41 17.63 -3.04
C ILE A 31 15.80 16.99 -2.97
N ALA A 32 16.19 16.20 -3.99
CA ALA A 32 17.53 15.65 -4.07
C ALA A 32 18.62 16.75 -4.07
N GLU A 33 18.42 17.83 -4.82
CA GLU A 33 19.31 19.00 -4.81
C GLU A 33 19.43 19.63 -3.41
N ARG A 34 18.33 19.73 -2.66
CA ARG A 34 18.32 20.21 -1.28
C ARG A 34 19.09 19.28 -0.34
N ILE A 35 18.93 17.95 -0.50
CA ILE A 35 19.65 16.95 0.29
C ILE A 35 21.15 17.10 0.05
N VAL A 36 21.57 17.18 -1.21
CA VAL A 36 23.00 17.38 -1.57
C VAL A 36 23.54 18.66 -0.98
N ALA A 37 22.87 19.78 -1.20
CA ALA A 37 23.29 21.06 -0.70
C ALA A 37 23.40 21.11 0.84
N GLU A 38 22.59 20.33 1.54
CA GLU A 38 22.69 20.22 2.99
C GLU A 38 23.85 19.30 3.40
N ALA A 39 24.00 18.14 2.75
CA ALA A 39 25.06 17.18 3.05
C ALA A 39 26.47 17.76 2.83
N GLU A 40 26.65 18.50 1.74
CA GLU A 40 27.93 19.19 1.42
C GLU A 40 28.35 20.19 2.50
N LYS A 41 27.41 20.84 3.21
CA LYS A 41 27.74 21.75 4.34
C LYS A 41 28.40 21.02 5.53
N TYR A 42 28.14 19.73 5.63
CA TYR A 42 28.70 18.86 6.67
C TYR A 42 29.88 18.01 6.17
N GLY A 43 30.45 18.36 5.01
CA GLY A 43 31.64 17.70 4.47
C GLY A 43 31.41 16.35 3.80
N LEU A 44 30.16 15.94 3.58
CA LEU A 44 29.87 14.72 2.82
C LEU A 44 30.15 14.95 1.34
N GLU A 45 30.86 14.02 0.73
CA GLU A 45 31.10 14.05 -0.71
C GLU A 45 29.92 13.48 -1.49
N ARG A 46 29.79 13.86 -2.76
CA ARG A 46 28.66 13.40 -3.61
C ARG A 46 28.63 11.89 -3.80
N GLU A 47 29.78 11.25 -3.77
CA GLU A 47 29.95 9.80 -3.87
C GLU A 47 29.32 9.06 -2.69
N ASP A 48 29.19 9.72 -1.53
CA ASP A 48 28.58 9.17 -0.32
C ASP A 48 27.08 9.46 -0.21
N ILE A 49 26.49 10.13 -1.21
CA ILE A 49 25.08 10.51 -1.22
C ILE A 49 24.32 9.64 -2.22
N ILE A 50 23.39 8.86 -1.72
CA ILE A 50 22.49 8.00 -2.50
C ILE A 50 21.08 8.59 -2.39
N ILE A 51 20.36 8.70 -3.50
CA ILE A 51 18.98 9.22 -3.50
C ILE A 51 17.99 8.08 -3.80
N ASP A 52 17.06 7.86 -2.88
CA ASP A 52 15.87 7.03 -3.15
C ASP A 52 14.77 7.92 -3.75
N CYS A 53 14.50 7.71 -5.04
CA CYS A 53 13.48 8.44 -5.79
C CYS A 53 12.04 7.97 -5.51
N LEU A 54 11.85 7.04 -4.61
CA LEU A 54 10.56 6.51 -4.12
C LEU A 54 9.73 5.77 -5.17
N THR A 55 9.63 4.48 -5.00
CA THR A 55 8.75 3.62 -5.81
C THR A 55 7.37 3.54 -5.18
N LEU A 56 6.37 4.04 -5.89
CA LEU A 56 4.96 3.86 -5.53
C LEU A 56 4.33 2.72 -6.33
N THR A 57 3.32 2.08 -5.75
CA THR A 57 2.67 0.96 -6.41
C THR A 57 1.78 1.43 -7.56
N VAL A 58 1.87 0.74 -8.70
CA VAL A 58 1.00 1.02 -9.86
C VAL A 58 -0.46 0.67 -9.60
N SER A 59 -0.75 -0.18 -8.62
CA SER A 59 -2.13 -0.50 -8.24
C SER A 59 -2.91 0.70 -7.72
N ALA A 60 -2.23 1.66 -7.08
CA ALA A 60 -2.85 2.86 -6.53
C ALA A 60 -2.56 4.11 -7.37
N GLN A 61 -1.36 4.21 -7.96
CA GLN A 61 -0.89 5.44 -8.63
C GLN A 61 -0.06 5.09 -9.88
N GLN A 62 -0.71 4.57 -10.91
CA GLN A 62 -0.05 4.05 -12.12
C GLN A 62 0.91 5.07 -12.79
N ALA A 63 0.51 6.34 -12.87
CA ALA A 63 1.33 7.38 -13.49
C ALA A 63 2.68 7.61 -12.78
N GLN A 64 2.76 7.30 -11.49
CA GLN A 64 3.96 7.52 -10.67
C GLN A 64 5.14 6.63 -11.06
N ALA A 65 4.90 5.48 -11.68
CA ALA A 65 5.97 4.60 -12.15
C ALA A 65 6.90 5.34 -13.12
N MET A 66 6.33 6.07 -14.09
CA MET A 66 7.12 6.84 -15.07
C MET A 66 7.77 8.07 -14.44
N GLU A 67 7.12 8.72 -13.47
CA GLU A 67 7.74 9.83 -12.73
C GLU A 67 8.93 9.36 -11.90
N THR A 68 8.86 8.17 -11.30
CA THR A 68 10.01 7.56 -10.61
C THR A 68 11.18 7.32 -11.56
N LEU A 69 10.93 6.70 -12.72
CA LEU A 69 11.98 6.45 -13.73
C LEU A 69 12.61 7.74 -14.27
N ARG A 70 11.82 8.78 -14.50
CA ARG A 70 12.33 10.11 -14.89
C ARG A 70 13.18 10.73 -13.81
N ALA A 71 12.75 10.64 -12.55
CA ALA A 71 13.50 11.16 -11.42
C ALA A 71 14.86 10.46 -11.26
N VAL A 72 14.90 9.12 -11.36
CA VAL A 72 16.15 8.34 -11.34
C VAL A 72 17.09 8.83 -12.45
N ARG A 73 16.59 8.96 -13.68
CA ARG A 73 17.41 9.44 -14.81
C ARG A 73 17.99 10.82 -14.53
N GLU A 74 17.18 11.77 -14.11
CA GLU A 74 17.65 13.14 -13.86
C GLU A 74 18.62 13.21 -12.69
N VAL A 75 18.41 12.45 -11.63
CA VAL A 75 19.33 12.39 -10.49
C VAL A 75 20.66 11.79 -10.93
N HIS A 76 20.63 10.70 -11.69
CA HIS A 76 21.84 10.04 -12.18
C HIS A 76 22.58 10.89 -13.22
N GLU A 77 21.93 11.31 -14.31
CA GLU A 77 22.58 11.99 -15.43
C GLU A 77 22.93 13.46 -15.13
N ARG A 78 22.00 14.19 -14.46
CA ARG A 78 22.16 15.64 -14.26
C ARG A 78 22.86 15.98 -12.95
N LEU A 79 22.56 15.24 -11.87
CA LEU A 79 23.18 15.49 -10.57
C LEU A 79 24.45 14.67 -10.35
N GLY A 80 24.68 13.61 -11.13
CA GLY A 80 25.83 12.70 -10.98
C GLY A 80 25.81 11.94 -9.66
N LEU A 81 24.61 11.60 -9.15
CA LEU A 81 24.42 10.92 -7.87
C LEU A 81 24.00 9.47 -8.08
N HIS A 82 24.29 8.66 -7.10
CA HIS A 82 23.77 7.30 -7.04
C HIS A 82 22.28 7.26 -6.67
N CYS A 83 21.56 6.33 -7.27
CA CYS A 83 20.13 6.12 -7.02
C CYS A 83 19.85 4.77 -6.38
N ALA A 84 18.94 4.76 -5.41
CA ALA A 84 18.34 3.55 -4.85
C ALA A 84 16.83 3.52 -5.06
N LEU A 85 16.24 2.33 -5.10
CA LEU A 85 14.79 2.13 -5.13
C LEU A 85 14.38 0.85 -4.43
N GLY A 86 13.31 0.89 -3.65
CA GLY A 86 12.54 -0.27 -3.22
C GLY A 86 11.73 -0.84 -4.39
N VAL A 87 12.37 -1.62 -5.27
CA VAL A 87 11.82 -2.03 -6.59
C VAL A 87 10.53 -2.82 -6.45
N SER A 88 10.42 -3.72 -5.47
CA SER A 88 9.25 -4.59 -5.28
C SER A 88 7.95 -3.84 -4.94
N ASN A 89 8.06 -2.58 -4.51
CA ASN A 89 6.90 -1.74 -4.19
C ASN A 89 6.03 -1.48 -5.42
N ILE A 90 6.62 -1.45 -6.62
CA ILE A 90 5.91 -1.19 -7.88
C ILE A 90 4.71 -2.11 -8.10
N SER A 91 4.82 -3.37 -7.68
CA SER A 91 3.85 -4.43 -7.93
C SER A 91 2.95 -4.75 -6.73
N PHE A 92 3.02 -3.97 -5.65
CA PHE A 92 2.25 -4.25 -4.45
C PHE A 92 0.74 -4.27 -4.73
N GLY A 93 0.03 -5.27 -4.18
CA GLY A 93 -1.41 -5.44 -4.36
C GLY A 93 -1.84 -6.00 -5.73
N LEU A 94 -0.91 -6.46 -6.56
CA LEU A 94 -1.21 -7.06 -7.87
C LEU A 94 -0.87 -8.56 -7.90
N PRO A 95 -1.55 -9.35 -8.75
CA PRO A 95 -1.20 -10.75 -8.96
C PRO A 95 0.11 -10.90 -9.74
N ALA A 96 0.73 -12.07 -9.65
CA ALA A 96 1.95 -12.41 -10.41
C ALA A 96 3.03 -11.31 -10.36
N ARG A 97 3.27 -10.76 -9.18
CA ARG A 97 4.11 -9.60 -8.89
C ARG A 97 5.49 -9.64 -9.54
N GLY A 98 6.05 -10.84 -9.70
CA GLY A 98 7.36 -11.07 -10.30
C GLY A 98 7.51 -10.38 -11.64
N HIS A 99 6.59 -10.62 -12.58
CA HIS A 99 6.66 -10.06 -13.94
C HIS A 99 6.76 -8.53 -13.94
N MET A 100 5.99 -7.86 -13.09
CA MET A 100 6.01 -6.41 -13.01
C MET A 100 7.28 -5.90 -12.33
N THR A 101 7.71 -6.55 -11.25
CA THR A 101 8.93 -6.20 -10.52
C THR A 101 10.16 -6.36 -11.41
N GLU A 102 10.26 -7.46 -12.14
CA GLU A 102 11.35 -7.73 -13.09
C GLU A 102 11.40 -6.70 -14.21
N ASN A 103 10.23 -6.41 -14.81
CA ASN A 103 10.14 -5.42 -15.88
C ASN A 103 10.52 -4.02 -15.41
N PHE A 104 10.02 -3.60 -14.25
CA PHE A 104 10.33 -2.30 -13.67
C PHE A 104 11.82 -2.19 -13.28
N LEU A 105 12.39 -3.26 -12.73
CA LEU A 105 13.81 -3.33 -12.39
C LEU A 105 14.69 -3.09 -13.61
N ILE A 106 14.41 -3.75 -14.72
CA ILE A 106 15.15 -3.57 -15.98
C ILE A 106 15.08 -2.11 -16.45
N GLN A 107 13.87 -1.52 -16.43
CA GLN A 107 13.72 -0.12 -16.83
C GLN A 107 14.44 0.84 -15.88
N ALA A 108 14.43 0.57 -14.59
CA ALA A 108 15.09 1.40 -13.58
C ALA A 108 16.62 1.34 -13.73
N MET A 109 17.19 0.14 -13.94
CA MET A 109 18.61 -0.02 -14.23
C MET A 109 18.99 0.70 -15.53
N HIS A 110 18.15 0.63 -16.57
CA HIS A 110 18.40 1.33 -17.83
C HIS A 110 18.47 2.85 -17.69
N VAL A 111 17.79 3.43 -16.71
CA VAL A 111 17.80 4.88 -16.45
C VAL A 111 18.80 5.30 -15.37
N GLY A 112 19.64 4.39 -14.87
CA GLY A 112 20.72 4.70 -13.94
C GLY A 112 20.44 4.36 -12.47
N LEU A 113 19.65 3.33 -12.20
CA LEU A 113 19.50 2.79 -10.85
C LEU A 113 20.74 1.97 -10.47
N ASP A 114 21.48 2.41 -9.44
CA ASP A 114 22.68 1.76 -8.94
C ASP A 114 22.39 0.73 -7.84
N PHE A 115 21.46 1.05 -6.94
CA PHE A 115 21.18 0.25 -5.73
C PHE A 115 19.72 -0.21 -5.68
N PRO A 116 19.37 -1.29 -6.41
CA PRO A 116 18.03 -1.88 -6.29
C PRO A 116 17.88 -2.61 -4.96
N ILE A 117 16.92 -2.20 -4.14
CA ILE A 117 16.52 -2.93 -2.93
C ILE A 117 15.54 -4.02 -3.36
N ILE A 118 16.03 -5.25 -3.42
CA ILE A 118 15.34 -6.44 -3.94
C ILE A 118 15.62 -7.66 -3.06
N ASN A 119 14.80 -8.71 -3.20
CA ASN A 119 15.12 -10.00 -2.61
C ASN A 119 15.99 -10.83 -3.56
N PRO A 120 17.28 -11.03 -3.27
CA PRO A 120 18.20 -11.76 -4.15
C PRO A 120 17.87 -13.27 -4.27
N ASN A 121 17.02 -13.80 -3.39
CA ASN A 121 16.55 -15.18 -3.47
C ASN A 121 15.41 -15.36 -4.48
N THR A 122 14.87 -14.28 -5.03
CA THR A 122 13.84 -14.34 -6.08
C THR A 122 14.51 -14.57 -7.42
N LYS A 123 14.37 -15.80 -7.95
CA LYS A 123 15.04 -16.23 -9.19
C LYS A 123 14.83 -15.24 -10.33
N GLY A 124 13.59 -14.90 -10.70
CA GLY A 124 13.30 -14.03 -11.83
C GLY A 124 13.89 -12.63 -11.70
N VAL A 125 13.96 -12.08 -10.51
CA VAL A 125 14.59 -10.77 -10.24
C VAL A 125 16.09 -10.82 -10.53
N MET A 126 16.79 -11.87 -10.07
CA MET A 126 18.22 -12.05 -10.35
C MET A 126 18.49 -12.43 -11.81
N ASP A 127 17.58 -13.16 -12.43
CA ASP A 127 17.64 -13.43 -13.88
C ASP A 127 17.53 -12.13 -14.70
N ALA A 128 16.67 -11.20 -14.28
CA ALA A 128 16.55 -9.90 -14.89
C ALA A 128 17.85 -9.06 -14.78
N VAL A 129 18.48 -9.06 -13.59
CA VAL A 129 19.76 -8.36 -13.37
C VAL A 129 20.86 -8.90 -14.28
N VAL A 130 21.03 -10.22 -14.29
CA VAL A 130 22.08 -10.86 -15.10
C VAL A 130 21.84 -10.64 -16.60
N SER A 131 20.58 -10.75 -17.04
CA SER A 131 20.21 -10.50 -18.44
C SER A 131 20.43 -9.05 -18.85
N PHE A 132 20.09 -8.09 -17.97
CA PHE A 132 20.32 -6.67 -18.22
C PHE A 132 21.81 -6.38 -18.39
N ARG A 133 22.67 -6.89 -17.51
CA ARG A 133 24.12 -6.66 -17.58
C ARG A 133 24.74 -7.23 -18.85
N ALA A 134 24.24 -8.36 -19.34
CA ALA A 134 24.68 -8.90 -20.63
C ALA A 134 24.26 -7.99 -21.80
N VAL A 135 23.02 -7.49 -21.79
CA VAL A 135 22.50 -6.61 -22.86
C VAL A 135 23.16 -5.22 -22.82
N SER A 136 23.46 -4.69 -21.63
CA SER A 136 24.13 -3.38 -21.47
C SER A 136 25.64 -3.40 -21.76
N GLY A 137 26.22 -4.61 -21.99
CA GLY A 137 27.65 -4.77 -22.23
C GLY A 137 28.53 -4.77 -20.99
N GLU A 138 27.92 -4.83 -19.80
CA GLU A 138 28.62 -4.89 -18.51
C GLU A 138 29.12 -6.32 -18.20
N ASP A 139 28.54 -7.34 -18.83
CA ASP A 139 28.92 -8.73 -18.70
C ASP A 139 29.76 -9.14 -19.91
N ALA A 140 31.09 -9.06 -19.79
CA ALA A 140 32.01 -9.39 -20.88
C ALA A 140 31.81 -10.84 -21.34
N ASP A 141 31.68 -11.00 -22.64
CA ASP A 141 31.46 -12.31 -23.28
C ASP A 141 30.24 -13.08 -22.77
N CYS A 142 29.29 -12.39 -22.13
CA CYS A 142 28.11 -12.97 -21.48
C CYS A 142 28.45 -14.06 -20.44
N ALA A 143 29.59 -13.95 -19.76
CA ALA A 143 30.10 -14.99 -18.88
C ALA A 143 29.17 -15.30 -17.72
N ALA A 144 28.69 -14.28 -17.00
CA ALA A 144 27.76 -14.46 -15.90
C ALA A 144 26.40 -14.96 -16.38
N TYR A 145 25.95 -14.51 -17.54
CA TYR A 145 24.72 -14.98 -18.17
C TYR A 145 24.79 -16.48 -18.50
N ILE A 146 25.89 -16.92 -19.13
CA ILE A 146 26.09 -18.31 -19.47
C ILE A 146 26.18 -19.18 -18.21
N GLU A 147 26.96 -18.78 -17.23
CA GLU A 147 27.07 -19.49 -15.96
C GLU A 147 25.71 -19.73 -15.31
N ARG A 148 24.85 -18.70 -15.31
CA ARG A 148 23.53 -18.78 -14.70
C ARG A 148 22.53 -19.64 -15.44
N PHE A 149 22.50 -19.59 -16.78
CA PHE A 149 21.44 -20.22 -17.58
C PHE A 149 21.86 -21.52 -18.29
N ALA A 150 23.15 -21.82 -18.47
CA ALA A 150 23.59 -23.05 -19.07
C ALA A 150 23.10 -24.32 -18.35
N PRO A 151 23.05 -24.38 -16.99
CA PRO A 151 22.52 -25.55 -16.27
C PRO A 151 21.06 -25.82 -16.61
N GLU A 152 20.22 -24.77 -16.72
CA GLU A 152 18.79 -24.91 -17.06
C GLU A 152 18.62 -25.46 -18.50
N GLN A 153 19.41 -24.94 -19.41
CA GLN A 153 19.38 -25.41 -20.80
C GLN A 153 19.78 -26.87 -20.89
N ALA A 154 20.80 -27.28 -20.14
CA ALA A 154 21.25 -28.68 -20.08
C ALA A 154 20.14 -29.59 -19.50
N GLU A 155 19.47 -29.19 -18.47
CA GLU A 155 18.34 -29.94 -17.86
C GLU A 155 17.14 -30.02 -18.81
N MET A 156 16.80 -28.93 -19.52
CA MET A 156 15.72 -28.94 -20.50
C MET A 156 16.05 -29.92 -21.66
N ARG A 157 17.30 -29.97 -22.13
CA ARG A 157 17.74 -30.94 -23.15
C ARG A 157 17.59 -32.36 -22.64
N ARG A 158 18.06 -32.65 -21.42
CA ARG A 158 17.96 -33.96 -20.79
C ARG A 158 16.51 -34.42 -20.65
N ARG A 159 15.61 -33.56 -20.24
CA ARG A 159 14.17 -33.87 -20.16
C ARG A 159 13.58 -34.20 -21.53
N LYS A 160 13.94 -33.42 -22.53
CA LYS A 160 13.51 -33.67 -23.92
C LYS A 160 14.00 -35.01 -24.44
N GLU A 161 15.27 -35.37 -24.18
CA GLU A 161 15.88 -36.67 -24.57
C GLU A 161 15.22 -37.85 -23.89
N LEU A 162 14.75 -37.65 -22.60
CA LEU A 162 14.04 -38.66 -21.84
C LEU A 162 12.54 -38.77 -22.18
N GLY A 163 12.05 -37.98 -23.15
CA GLY A 163 10.64 -37.95 -23.54
C GLY A 163 9.71 -37.42 -22.49
N ILE A 164 10.25 -36.71 -21.47
CA ILE A 164 9.46 -36.05 -20.41
C ILE A 164 9.01 -34.71 -20.97
N THR A 165 7.95 -34.73 -21.78
CA THR A 165 7.25 -33.51 -22.23
C THR A 165 6.21 -33.15 -21.20
N GLY A 166 6.63 -32.45 -20.15
CA GLY A 166 5.70 -31.86 -19.21
C GLY A 166 5.30 -30.45 -19.66
N GLU A 167 4.26 -30.35 -20.45
CA GLU A 167 3.48 -29.10 -20.65
C GLU A 167 2.60 -28.76 -19.45
N GLU A 168 3.02 -29.09 -18.24
CA GLU A 168 2.23 -28.82 -17.02
C GLU A 168 2.70 -27.60 -16.22
N ALA A 169 3.55 -26.74 -16.77
CA ALA A 169 3.98 -25.53 -16.07
C ALA A 169 3.77 -24.21 -16.83
N ALA A 170 3.14 -24.25 -18.00
CA ALA A 170 2.59 -23.05 -18.66
C ALA A 170 1.07 -23.01 -18.44
N GLY A 171 0.67 -23.41 -17.24
CA GLY A 171 -0.71 -23.41 -16.83
C GLY A 171 -1.19 -22.00 -16.58
N ALA A 172 -2.13 -21.63 -17.43
CA ALA A 172 -3.24 -20.76 -17.13
C ALA A 172 -2.86 -19.39 -16.55
N VAL A 173 -2.39 -18.49 -17.41
CA VAL A 173 -3.01 -17.20 -17.41
C VAL A 173 -4.48 -17.44 -17.82
N GLN A 174 -5.28 -17.96 -16.91
CA GLN A 174 -6.70 -17.71 -16.96
C GLN A 174 -6.81 -16.20 -16.81
N THR A 175 -7.03 -15.52 -17.93
CA THR A 175 -7.80 -14.29 -17.90
C THR A 175 -8.99 -14.62 -17.02
N ALA A 176 -8.98 -14.11 -15.80
CA ALA A 176 -10.18 -14.04 -14.99
C ALA A 176 -11.12 -13.14 -15.81
N SER A 177 -11.82 -13.78 -16.75
CA SER A 177 -13.08 -13.28 -17.25
C SER A 177 -13.88 -13.15 -15.96
N ALA A 178 -14.17 -11.90 -15.57
CA ALA A 178 -15.02 -11.62 -14.45
C ALA A 178 -16.23 -12.55 -14.58
N GLU A 179 -16.32 -13.54 -13.69
CA GLU A 179 -17.52 -14.37 -13.59
C GLU A 179 -18.65 -13.36 -13.49
N ARG A 180 -19.53 -13.39 -14.46
CA ARG A 180 -20.81 -12.70 -14.40
C ARG A 180 -21.53 -13.35 -13.24
N THR A 181 -21.35 -12.79 -12.05
CA THR A 181 -22.25 -13.10 -10.95
C THR A 181 -23.60 -12.52 -11.36
N ASP A 182 -24.63 -13.36 -11.32
CA ASP A 182 -26.02 -12.95 -11.44
C ASP A 182 -26.41 -12.11 -10.20
N VAL A 183 -25.77 -10.95 -10.04
CA VAL A 183 -26.17 -9.96 -9.05
C VAL A 183 -27.35 -9.21 -9.67
N VAL A 184 -28.54 -9.58 -9.23
CA VAL A 184 -29.83 -9.07 -9.74
C VAL A 184 -30.02 -7.59 -9.41
N ASP A 185 -29.30 -7.05 -8.40
CA ASP A 185 -29.47 -5.67 -7.97
C ASP A 185 -28.49 -4.70 -8.67
N PRO A 186 -29.02 -3.69 -9.38
CA PRO A 186 -28.20 -2.76 -10.16
C PRO A 186 -27.19 -1.95 -9.34
N LEU A 187 -27.51 -1.55 -8.09
CA LEU A 187 -26.60 -0.78 -7.25
C LEU A 187 -25.47 -1.67 -6.72
N MET A 188 -25.81 -2.88 -6.32
CA MET A 188 -24.80 -3.86 -5.89
C MET A 188 -23.84 -4.19 -7.04
N ASP A 189 -24.34 -4.41 -8.27
CA ASP A 189 -23.48 -4.66 -9.44
C ASP A 189 -22.56 -3.48 -9.73
N ALA A 190 -23.08 -2.26 -9.68
CA ALA A 190 -22.28 -1.05 -9.90
C ALA A 190 -21.16 -0.91 -8.86
N ILE A 191 -21.44 -1.19 -7.58
CA ILE A 191 -20.43 -1.16 -6.50
C ILE A 191 -19.40 -2.27 -6.70
N ILE A 192 -19.82 -3.52 -6.92
CA ILE A 192 -18.92 -4.66 -7.08
C ILE A 192 -17.97 -4.47 -8.27
N ARG A 193 -18.44 -3.82 -9.33
CA ARG A 193 -17.65 -3.52 -10.53
C ARG A 193 -16.85 -2.21 -10.43
N GLY A 194 -17.03 -1.44 -9.37
CA GLY A 194 -16.34 -0.17 -9.16
C GLY A 194 -16.79 0.97 -10.08
N LEU A 195 -18.06 0.97 -10.51
CA LEU A 195 -18.63 1.96 -11.43
C LEU A 195 -19.25 3.13 -10.65
N SER A 196 -18.42 4.10 -10.27
CA SER A 196 -18.81 5.21 -9.38
C SER A 196 -19.97 6.05 -9.95
N ASP A 197 -19.94 6.41 -11.24
CA ASP A 197 -20.98 7.22 -11.89
C ASP A 197 -22.34 6.49 -11.92
N ASP A 198 -22.31 5.18 -12.18
CA ASP A 198 -23.52 4.36 -12.14
C ASP A 198 -24.05 4.18 -10.72
N ALA A 199 -23.18 3.94 -9.74
CA ALA A 199 -23.55 3.84 -8.33
C ALA A 199 -24.20 5.14 -7.84
N GLU A 200 -23.63 6.31 -8.18
CA GLU A 200 -24.22 7.62 -7.88
C GLU A 200 -25.59 7.77 -8.52
N ARG A 201 -25.69 7.52 -9.82
CA ARG A 201 -26.94 7.66 -10.59
C ARG A 201 -28.05 6.76 -10.06
N ILE A 202 -27.73 5.49 -9.78
CA ILE A 202 -28.70 4.52 -9.26
C ILE A 202 -29.11 4.88 -7.84
N THR A 203 -28.17 5.25 -6.96
CA THR A 203 -28.47 5.69 -5.59
C THR A 203 -29.41 6.90 -5.59
N ARG A 204 -29.16 7.89 -6.46
CA ARG A 204 -30.03 9.07 -6.61
C ARG A 204 -31.47 8.68 -6.94
N LYS A 205 -31.66 7.68 -7.79
CA LYS A 205 -32.99 7.14 -8.11
C LYS A 205 -33.59 6.41 -6.90
N LEU A 206 -32.83 5.52 -6.26
CA LEU A 206 -33.30 4.75 -5.11
C LEU A 206 -33.75 5.64 -3.93
N LEU A 207 -33.10 6.78 -3.72
CA LEU A 207 -33.48 7.76 -2.68
C LEU A 207 -34.88 8.37 -2.90
N THR A 208 -35.49 8.20 -4.07
CA THR A 208 -36.89 8.58 -4.32
C THR A 208 -37.88 7.44 -4.01
N GLU A 209 -37.41 6.21 -3.84
CA GLU A 209 -38.24 5.00 -3.73
C GLU A 209 -38.02 4.25 -2.40
N MET A 210 -36.86 4.43 -1.75
CA MET A 210 -36.46 3.73 -0.53
C MET A 210 -35.94 4.70 0.54
N ALA A 211 -36.09 4.30 1.80
CA ALA A 211 -35.46 5.04 2.89
C ALA A 211 -33.90 4.95 2.79
N PRO A 212 -33.19 6.06 3.08
CA PRO A 212 -31.73 6.10 2.98
C PRO A 212 -31.01 4.97 3.73
N MET A 213 -31.50 4.61 4.93
CA MET A 213 -30.92 3.55 5.74
C MET A 213 -31.12 2.15 5.14
N ASP A 214 -32.26 1.92 4.47
CA ASP A 214 -32.53 0.63 3.82
C ASP A 214 -31.60 0.42 2.61
N ILE A 215 -31.27 1.49 1.86
CA ILE A 215 -30.29 1.43 0.78
C ILE A 215 -28.93 1.01 1.32
N ILE A 216 -28.49 1.56 2.45
CA ILE A 216 -27.22 1.17 3.08
C ILE A 216 -27.25 -0.29 3.48
N GLN A 217 -28.27 -0.73 4.21
CA GLN A 217 -28.34 -2.06 4.80
C GLN A 217 -28.58 -3.17 3.77
N GLU A 218 -29.43 -2.93 2.78
CA GLU A 218 -29.84 -3.96 1.83
C GLU A 218 -28.98 -4.01 0.56
N LYS A 219 -28.26 -2.90 0.22
CA LYS A 219 -27.52 -2.79 -1.04
C LYS A 219 -26.03 -2.54 -0.83
N VAL A 220 -25.68 -1.46 -0.11
CA VAL A 220 -24.26 -1.04 -0.02
C VAL A 220 -23.46 -2.04 0.83
N ILE A 221 -23.93 -2.38 2.01
CA ILE A 221 -23.25 -3.33 2.91
C ILE A 221 -23.08 -4.70 2.27
N PRO A 222 -24.12 -5.34 1.72
CA PRO A 222 -23.96 -6.64 1.08
C PRO A 222 -23.03 -6.62 -0.14
N ALA A 223 -23.00 -5.52 -0.92
CA ALA A 223 -22.07 -5.38 -2.02
C ALA A 223 -20.62 -5.35 -1.55
N LEU A 224 -20.33 -4.58 -0.49
CA LEU A 224 -18.99 -4.49 0.10
C LEU A 224 -18.56 -5.81 0.76
N ASP A 225 -19.48 -6.55 1.37
CA ASP A 225 -19.21 -7.89 1.91
C ASP A 225 -18.78 -8.87 0.80
N ILE A 226 -19.47 -8.84 -0.36
CA ILE A 226 -19.09 -9.64 -1.53
C ILE A 226 -17.70 -9.23 -2.05
N VAL A 227 -17.41 -7.92 -2.11
CA VAL A 227 -16.11 -7.40 -2.56
C VAL A 227 -15.00 -7.85 -1.60
N GLY A 228 -15.23 -7.75 -0.29
CA GLY A 228 -14.29 -8.19 0.75
C GLY A 228 -13.99 -9.69 0.65
N ASP A 229 -15.03 -10.53 0.53
CA ASP A 229 -14.90 -11.98 0.38
C ASP A 229 -14.12 -12.37 -0.89
N ARG A 230 -14.37 -11.68 -2.01
CA ARG A 230 -13.62 -11.89 -3.25
C ARG A 230 -12.15 -11.47 -3.14
N TYR A 231 -11.87 -10.39 -2.42
CA TYR A 231 -10.49 -9.95 -2.17
C TYR A 231 -9.73 -10.95 -1.29
N GLU A 232 -10.34 -11.46 -0.21
CA GLU A 232 -9.74 -12.50 0.63
C GLU A 232 -9.45 -13.80 -0.12
N LYS A 233 -10.34 -14.17 -1.06
CA LYS A 233 -10.16 -15.35 -1.90
C LYS A 233 -9.24 -15.12 -3.11
N GLU A 234 -8.60 -13.96 -3.18
CA GLU A 234 -7.72 -13.57 -4.29
C GLU A 234 -8.42 -13.62 -5.68
N ILE A 235 -9.76 -13.52 -5.71
CA ILE A 235 -10.57 -13.44 -6.95
C ILE A 235 -10.47 -12.03 -7.55
N ILE A 236 -10.41 -11.01 -6.70
CA ILE A 236 -10.14 -9.61 -7.08
C ILE A 236 -8.90 -9.10 -6.35
N PHE A 237 -8.32 -8.02 -6.88
CA PHE A 237 -7.08 -7.44 -6.38
C PHE A 237 -7.27 -6.01 -5.89
N LEU A 238 -6.24 -5.44 -5.28
CA LEU A 238 -6.31 -4.13 -4.64
C LEU A 238 -6.92 -3.02 -5.52
N PRO A 239 -6.62 -2.87 -6.82
CA PRO A 239 -7.26 -1.85 -7.64
C PRO A 239 -8.80 -1.99 -7.72
N GLN A 240 -9.28 -3.22 -7.84
CA GLN A 240 -10.72 -3.49 -7.91
C GLN A 240 -11.40 -3.25 -6.56
N LEU A 241 -10.73 -3.59 -5.45
CA LEU A 241 -11.20 -3.26 -4.09
C LEU A 241 -11.33 -1.74 -3.91
N ILE A 242 -10.31 -0.97 -4.32
CA ILE A 242 -10.32 0.50 -4.24
C ILE A 242 -11.45 1.08 -5.10
N ASN A 243 -11.61 0.60 -6.32
CA ASN A 243 -12.68 1.09 -7.22
C ASN A 243 -14.08 0.78 -6.66
N ALA A 244 -14.29 -0.41 -6.10
CA ALA A 244 -15.54 -0.77 -5.45
C ALA A 244 -15.84 0.12 -4.22
N ALA A 245 -14.83 0.40 -3.40
CA ALA A 245 -14.95 1.31 -2.27
C ALA A 245 -15.27 2.74 -2.72
N ASN A 246 -14.65 3.22 -3.80
CA ASN A 246 -14.97 4.54 -4.38
C ASN A 246 -16.40 4.61 -4.91
N ALA A 247 -16.88 3.55 -5.59
CA ALA A 247 -18.24 3.47 -6.07
C ALA A 247 -19.27 3.48 -4.92
N ALA A 248 -18.99 2.74 -3.85
CA ALA A 248 -19.81 2.77 -2.63
C ALA A 248 -19.80 4.18 -2.00
N THR A 249 -18.63 4.83 -1.93
CA THR A 249 -18.51 6.20 -1.39
C THR A 249 -19.36 7.19 -2.18
N ALA A 250 -19.34 7.13 -3.51
CA ALA A 250 -20.15 8.00 -4.37
C ALA A 250 -21.66 7.89 -4.06
N GLY A 251 -22.15 6.68 -3.84
CA GLY A 251 -23.53 6.45 -3.40
C GLY A 251 -23.80 6.96 -1.98
N LEU A 252 -22.89 6.66 -1.04
CA LEU A 252 -23.04 7.05 0.37
C LEU A 252 -23.05 8.56 0.60
N GLU A 253 -22.30 9.34 -0.19
CA GLU A 253 -22.33 10.80 -0.07
C GLU A 253 -23.72 11.38 -0.35
N LEU A 254 -24.45 10.85 -1.35
CA LEU A 254 -25.84 11.25 -1.61
C LEU A 254 -26.77 10.85 -0.45
N ILE A 255 -26.58 9.66 0.09
CA ILE A 255 -27.37 9.16 1.23
C ILE A 255 -27.13 10.03 2.47
N LYS A 256 -25.89 10.41 2.77
CA LYS A 256 -25.54 11.30 3.88
C LYS A 256 -26.23 12.66 3.77
N VAL A 257 -26.22 13.27 2.56
CA VAL A 257 -26.91 14.55 2.31
C VAL A 257 -28.40 14.39 2.62
N ARG A 258 -29.04 13.34 2.14
CA ARG A 258 -30.47 13.09 2.38
C ARG A 258 -30.79 12.86 3.85
N LEU A 259 -29.96 12.07 4.57
CA LEU A 259 -30.12 11.86 6.01
C LEU A 259 -29.95 13.14 6.83
N ALA A 260 -29.04 14.03 6.41
CA ALA A 260 -28.87 15.34 7.06
C ALA A 260 -30.10 16.23 6.88
N GLU A 261 -30.74 16.20 5.69
CA GLU A 261 -32.00 16.91 5.42
C GLU A 261 -33.17 16.38 6.28
N GLU A 262 -33.18 15.07 6.53
CA GLU A 262 -34.22 14.40 7.33
C GLU A 262 -33.95 14.45 8.85
N GLY A 263 -32.84 15.07 9.28
CA GLY A 263 -32.45 15.19 10.69
C GLY A 263 -32.01 13.86 11.32
N GLN A 264 -31.77 12.83 10.53
CA GLN A 264 -31.31 11.51 10.95
C GLN A 264 -29.79 11.38 10.73
N GLY A 265 -29.01 12.09 11.52
CA GLY A 265 -27.56 11.93 11.56
C GLY A 265 -27.18 10.61 12.24
N VAL A 266 -27.04 9.52 11.49
CA VAL A 266 -26.62 8.22 12.05
C VAL A 266 -25.13 8.02 11.78
N SER A 267 -24.30 8.41 12.74
CA SER A 267 -22.95 7.86 12.89
C SER A 267 -23.06 6.62 13.77
N LYS A 268 -22.64 5.45 13.28
CA LYS A 268 -22.56 4.22 14.07
C LYS A 268 -21.53 4.28 15.20
N GLY A 269 -20.73 5.32 15.23
CA GLY A 269 -19.69 5.55 16.21
C GLY A 269 -18.49 6.27 15.62
N LYS A 270 -17.58 6.69 16.50
CA LYS A 270 -16.34 7.37 16.13
C LYS A 270 -15.17 6.42 16.31
N ILE A 271 -14.29 6.40 15.34
CA ILE A 271 -13.05 5.59 15.35
C ILE A 271 -11.87 6.51 15.06
N ILE A 272 -10.83 6.46 15.88
CA ILE A 272 -9.54 7.06 15.55
C ILE A 272 -8.73 6.05 14.72
N LEU A 273 -8.09 6.52 13.66
CA LEU A 273 -7.05 5.78 12.92
C LEU A 273 -5.75 6.57 12.96
N ALA A 274 -4.66 5.90 13.28
CA ALA A 274 -3.32 6.49 13.31
C ALA A 274 -2.26 5.48 12.86
N THR A 275 -1.32 5.93 12.02
CA THR A 275 -0.05 5.23 11.85
C THR A 275 0.88 5.72 12.94
N VAL A 276 1.44 4.78 13.72
CA VAL A 276 2.16 5.08 14.96
C VAL A 276 3.41 5.92 14.75
N GLU A 277 3.90 6.54 15.82
CA GLU A 277 5.11 7.37 15.85
C GLU A 277 6.31 6.62 15.26
N GLY A 278 7.02 7.27 14.35
CA GLY A 278 8.15 6.73 13.60
C GLY A 278 7.78 5.94 12.34
N ASP A 279 6.49 5.69 12.09
CA ASP A 279 6.03 4.96 10.91
C ASP A 279 5.31 5.89 9.91
N ILE A 280 5.78 5.86 8.67
CA ILE A 280 5.23 6.70 7.58
C ILE A 280 4.35 5.90 6.60
N HIS A 281 4.20 4.61 6.81
CA HIS A 281 3.48 3.71 5.91
C HIS A 281 1.98 3.74 6.25
N ASP A 282 1.18 4.47 5.48
CA ASP A 282 -0.24 4.69 5.76
C ASP A 282 -1.22 4.10 4.72
N ILE A 283 -0.72 3.42 3.69
CA ILE A 283 -1.58 2.85 2.63
C ILE A 283 -2.62 1.89 3.24
N GLY A 284 -2.22 0.96 4.11
CA GLY A 284 -3.12 0.03 4.76
C GLY A 284 -4.15 0.74 5.63
N LYS A 285 -3.73 1.74 6.42
CA LYS A 285 -4.62 2.58 7.23
C LYS A 285 -5.65 3.32 6.37
N ASN A 286 -5.23 3.86 5.23
CA ASN A 286 -6.11 4.61 4.33
C ASN A 286 -7.15 3.71 3.65
N ILE A 287 -6.81 2.47 3.33
CA ILE A 287 -7.78 1.45 2.87
C ILE A 287 -8.80 1.17 3.97
N VAL A 288 -8.35 0.90 5.19
CA VAL A 288 -9.21 0.67 6.35
C VAL A 288 -10.15 1.86 6.60
N LYS A 289 -9.62 3.09 6.51
CA LYS A 289 -10.41 4.32 6.62
C LYS A 289 -11.57 4.35 5.64
N VAL A 290 -11.28 4.19 4.34
CA VAL A 290 -12.29 4.22 3.27
C VAL A 290 -13.36 3.16 3.51
N VAL A 291 -12.95 1.96 3.88
CA VAL A 291 -13.87 0.86 4.16
C VAL A 291 -14.77 1.20 5.36
N LEU A 292 -14.22 1.62 6.49
CA LEU A 292 -15.00 1.97 7.70
C LEU A 292 -15.96 3.15 7.47
N GLU A 293 -15.53 4.18 6.73
CA GLU A 293 -16.40 5.30 6.33
C GLU A 293 -17.59 4.79 5.52
N ASN A 294 -17.37 3.83 4.62
CA ASN A 294 -18.43 3.20 3.82
C ASN A 294 -19.41 2.37 4.67
N TYR A 295 -18.96 1.85 5.82
CA TYR A 295 -19.82 1.18 6.77
C TYR A 295 -20.56 2.13 7.74
N GLY A 296 -20.39 3.44 7.58
CA GLY A 296 -21.12 4.49 8.33
C GLY A 296 -20.45 4.92 9.63
N TYR A 297 -19.17 4.59 9.86
CA TYR A 297 -18.40 5.09 11.00
C TYR A 297 -17.80 6.47 10.71
N GLN A 298 -17.75 7.32 11.72
CA GLN A 298 -17.06 8.60 11.64
C GLN A 298 -15.57 8.39 11.94
N ILE A 299 -14.73 8.57 10.95
CA ILE A 299 -13.28 8.36 11.10
C ILE A 299 -12.58 9.67 11.44
N ILE A 300 -11.80 9.63 12.52
CA ILE A 300 -10.86 10.68 12.93
C ILE A 300 -9.47 10.18 12.55
N ASP A 301 -9.04 10.51 11.34
CA ASP A 301 -7.74 10.12 10.82
C ASP A 301 -6.68 11.10 11.33
N LEU A 302 -5.74 10.61 12.14
CA LEU A 302 -4.64 11.41 12.66
C LEU A 302 -3.42 11.45 11.73
N GLY A 303 -3.47 10.68 10.64
CA GLY A 303 -2.38 10.62 9.67
C GLY A 303 -1.32 9.58 10.02
N ARG A 304 -0.08 9.89 9.69
CA ARG A 304 1.11 9.04 9.87
C ARG A 304 2.11 9.70 10.81
N ASP A 305 3.04 8.91 11.35
CA ASP A 305 4.05 9.37 12.31
C ASP A 305 3.39 10.13 13.48
N VAL A 306 2.33 9.54 14.04
CA VAL A 306 1.51 10.22 15.03
C VAL A 306 2.11 10.04 16.43
N PRO A 307 2.51 11.13 17.10
CA PRO A 307 3.05 11.05 18.46
C PRO A 307 2.06 10.39 19.42
N VAL A 308 2.56 9.55 20.32
CA VAL A 308 1.77 8.84 21.34
C VAL A 308 0.80 9.79 22.07
N GLN A 309 1.30 10.93 22.52
CA GLN A 309 0.53 11.91 23.27
C GLN A 309 -0.65 12.47 22.46
N ARG A 310 -0.48 12.65 21.16
CA ARG A 310 -1.53 13.16 20.27
C ARG A 310 -2.71 12.20 20.14
N VAL A 311 -2.43 10.89 20.06
CA VAL A 311 -3.50 9.88 20.03
C VAL A 311 -4.33 9.96 21.32
N VAL A 312 -3.67 10.00 22.48
CA VAL A 312 -4.33 10.09 23.80
C VAL A 312 -5.18 11.35 23.95
N GLU A 313 -4.62 12.51 23.57
CA GLU A 313 -5.33 13.79 23.65
C GLU A 313 -6.62 13.78 22.82
N VAL A 314 -6.54 13.33 21.56
CA VAL A 314 -7.71 13.31 20.67
C VAL A 314 -8.73 12.26 21.12
N ALA A 315 -8.28 11.11 21.63
CA ALA A 315 -9.17 10.08 22.17
C ALA A 315 -10.04 10.63 23.30
N ILE A 316 -9.43 11.34 24.25
CA ILE A 316 -10.12 11.97 25.39
C ILE A 316 -11.00 13.13 24.93
N GLU A 317 -10.46 14.06 24.12
CA GLU A 317 -11.18 15.24 23.64
C GLU A 317 -12.46 14.86 22.87
N LYS A 318 -12.35 13.88 21.98
CA LYS A 318 -13.46 13.46 21.10
C LYS A 318 -14.31 12.35 21.70
N LYS A 319 -13.92 11.82 22.88
CA LYS A 319 -14.58 10.70 23.59
C LYS A 319 -14.77 9.49 22.66
N VAL A 320 -13.66 9.01 22.08
CA VAL A 320 -13.68 7.93 21.10
C VAL A 320 -13.50 6.60 21.83
N GLY A 321 -14.42 5.65 21.55
CA GLY A 321 -14.41 4.32 22.19
C GLY A 321 -13.57 3.27 21.44
N LEU A 322 -13.11 3.56 20.21
CA LEU A 322 -12.35 2.60 19.41
C LEU A 322 -11.19 3.29 18.69
N ILE A 323 -9.99 2.75 18.84
CA ILE A 323 -8.74 3.32 18.30
C ILE A 323 -8.00 2.28 17.50
N GLY A 324 -7.85 2.50 16.19
CA GLY A 324 -7.06 1.67 15.27
C GLY A 324 -5.64 2.22 15.11
N LEU A 325 -4.65 1.38 15.38
CA LEU A 325 -3.23 1.69 15.25
C LEU A 325 -2.60 0.82 14.16
N SER A 326 -1.84 1.44 13.27
CA SER A 326 -1.16 0.78 12.16
C SER A 326 0.35 0.92 12.26
N ALA A 327 1.09 -0.17 11.97
CA ALA A 327 2.54 -0.17 11.81
C ALA A 327 2.97 -1.16 10.72
N LEU A 328 3.95 -0.78 9.90
CA LEU A 328 4.51 -1.63 8.86
C LEU A 328 5.94 -2.10 9.16
N MET A 329 6.64 -1.44 10.07
CA MET A 329 8.02 -1.77 10.44
C MET A 329 8.10 -2.39 11.83
N THR A 330 8.94 -3.40 12.00
CA THR A 330 9.19 -4.04 13.30
C THR A 330 9.75 -3.05 14.34
N THR A 331 10.50 -2.05 13.89
CA THR A 331 11.07 -1.01 14.76
C THR A 331 10.02 -0.05 15.33
N THR A 332 8.89 0.14 14.67
CA THR A 332 7.84 1.08 15.07
C THR A 332 6.75 0.43 15.94
N VAL A 333 6.73 -0.88 16.04
CA VAL A 333 5.76 -1.61 16.88
C VAL A 333 5.90 -1.27 18.37
N THR A 334 7.10 -0.89 18.83
CA THR A 334 7.30 -0.37 20.19
C THR A 334 6.54 0.91 20.47
N ALA A 335 6.33 1.78 19.47
CA ALA A 335 5.50 2.97 19.60
C ALA A 335 4.02 2.62 19.76
N MET A 336 3.56 1.55 19.11
CA MET A 336 2.20 1.01 19.27
C MET A 336 1.95 0.58 20.73
N LYS A 337 2.85 -0.21 21.31
CA LYS A 337 2.79 -0.60 22.72
C LYS A 337 2.74 0.62 23.66
N LYS A 338 3.61 1.60 23.45
CA LYS A 338 3.61 2.85 24.24
C LYS A 338 2.29 3.60 24.13
N THR A 339 1.66 3.61 22.96
CA THR A 339 0.36 4.26 22.73
C THR A 339 -0.74 3.57 23.54
N ILE A 340 -0.79 2.24 23.51
CA ILE A 340 -1.75 1.44 24.29
C ILE A 340 -1.57 1.68 25.80
N GLU A 341 -0.33 1.59 26.29
CA GLU A 341 0.01 1.85 27.70
C GLU A 341 -0.40 3.28 28.14
N ALA A 342 -0.19 4.27 27.27
CA ALA A 342 -0.55 5.65 27.54
C ALA A 342 -2.07 5.86 27.61
N LEU A 343 -2.84 5.21 26.72
CA LEU A 343 -4.31 5.21 26.76
C LEU A 343 -4.84 4.57 28.05
N HIS A 344 -4.32 3.42 28.45
CA HIS A 344 -4.68 2.76 29.72
C HIS A 344 -4.34 3.65 30.92
N LYS A 345 -3.15 4.25 30.95
CA LYS A 345 -2.72 5.15 32.03
C LYS A 345 -3.57 6.40 32.14
N ALA A 346 -4.08 6.89 31.02
CA ALA A 346 -4.99 8.04 30.99
C ALA A 346 -6.39 7.71 31.53
N GLY A 347 -6.71 6.42 31.72
CA GLY A 347 -8.01 5.98 32.25
C GLY A 347 -9.17 6.25 31.27
N HIS A 348 -8.89 6.44 29.98
CA HIS A 348 -9.93 6.66 28.99
C HIS A 348 -10.56 5.31 28.60
N PRO A 349 -11.90 5.17 28.69
CA PRO A 349 -12.59 3.94 28.31
C PRO A 349 -12.60 3.81 26.78
N CYS A 350 -11.65 3.08 26.23
CA CYS A 350 -11.58 2.77 24.80
C CYS A 350 -11.02 1.36 24.59
N GLU A 351 -11.36 0.76 23.45
CA GLU A 351 -10.74 -0.45 22.97
C GLU A 351 -9.75 -0.13 21.85
N THR A 352 -8.68 -0.91 21.75
CA THR A 352 -7.60 -0.71 20.80
C THR A 352 -7.59 -1.85 19.78
N ILE A 353 -7.47 -1.51 18.51
CA ILE A 353 -7.25 -2.47 17.42
C ILE A 353 -5.89 -2.18 16.80
N VAL A 354 -5.10 -3.21 16.64
CA VAL A 354 -3.79 -3.10 15.97
C VAL A 354 -3.80 -3.88 14.67
N GLY A 355 -3.13 -3.33 13.65
CA GLY A 355 -2.99 -3.96 12.34
C GLY A 355 -1.74 -3.51 11.62
N GLY A 356 -1.34 -4.29 10.61
CA GLY A 356 -0.17 -4.03 9.77
C GLY A 356 0.61 -5.30 9.46
N ALA A 357 1.38 -5.28 8.38
CA ALA A 357 2.01 -6.47 7.79
C ALA A 357 3.05 -7.18 8.69
N VAL A 358 3.57 -6.50 9.70
CA VAL A 358 4.56 -7.07 10.65
C VAL A 358 3.94 -7.59 11.93
N LEU A 359 2.61 -7.47 12.08
CA LEU A 359 1.91 -7.87 13.29
C LEU A 359 1.27 -9.25 13.15
N THR A 360 1.23 -9.95 14.26
CA THR A 360 0.49 -11.20 14.43
C THR A 360 -0.49 -11.07 15.60
N GLU A 361 -1.49 -11.93 15.66
CA GLU A 361 -2.44 -11.95 16.76
C GLU A 361 -1.77 -12.18 18.12
N ASP A 362 -0.76 -13.04 18.18
CA ASP A 362 0.00 -13.32 19.41
C ASP A 362 0.76 -12.08 19.87
N TYR A 363 1.38 -11.37 18.95
CA TYR A 363 2.09 -10.14 19.29
C TYR A 363 1.15 -9.00 19.70
N ALA A 364 -0.02 -8.90 19.09
CA ALA A 364 -1.06 -7.96 19.50
C ALA A 364 -1.46 -8.16 20.96
N LYS A 365 -1.64 -9.43 21.40
CA LYS A 365 -1.91 -9.79 22.79
C LYS A 365 -0.72 -9.43 23.72
N GLU A 366 0.51 -9.66 23.28
CA GLU A 366 1.73 -9.34 24.04
C GLU A 366 1.87 -7.86 24.34
N ILE A 367 1.51 -6.98 23.39
CA ILE A 367 1.57 -5.52 23.57
C ILE A 367 0.32 -4.94 24.28
N GLY A 368 -0.65 -5.79 24.63
CA GLY A 368 -1.84 -5.42 25.37
C GLY A 368 -2.94 -4.77 24.52
N ALA A 369 -2.98 -5.04 23.22
CA ALA A 369 -4.08 -4.61 22.37
C ALA A 369 -5.32 -5.48 22.63
N ASP A 370 -6.51 -4.85 22.58
CA ASP A 370 -7.78 -5.54 22.80
C ASP A 370 -8.14 -6.42 21.58
N HIS A 371 -7.76 -5.97 20.37
CA HIS A 371 -8.07 -6.65 19.13
C HIS A 371 -6.91 -6.59 18.14
N TYR A 372 -6.87 -7.60 17.26
CA TYR A 372 -6.02 -7.67 16.08
C TYR A 372 -6.87 -7.69 14.80
N ALA A 373 -6.51 -6.89 13.82
CA ALA A 373 -7.11 -6.90 12.49
C ALA A 373 -6.02 -7.15 11.43
N GLY A 374 -6.06 -8.32 10.81
CA GLY A 374 -5.14 -8.69 9.74
C GLY A 374 -5.45 -7.98 8.41
N ASP A 375 -6.68 -7.52 8.25
CA ASP A 375 -7.20 -6.86 7.06
C ASP A 375 -8.32 -5.86 7.37
N ALA A 376 -8.81 -5.17 6.32
CA ALA A 376 -9.87 -4.18 6.48
C ALA A 376 -11.23 -4.78 6.87
N ARG A 377 -11.50 -6.05 6.52
CA ARG A 377 -12.75 -6.72 6.85
C ARG A 377 -12.80 -7.09 8.33
N SER A 378 -11.76 -7.71 8.85
CA SER A 378 -11.66 -8.02 10.29
C SER A 378 -11.78 -6.75 11.14
N MET A 379 -11.24 -5.61 10.66
CA MET A 379 -11.42 -4.32 11.31
C MET A 379 -12.89 -3.89 11.37
N VAL A 380 -13.67 -4.08 10.30
CA VAL A 380 -15.11 -3.79 10.27
C VAL A 380 -15.89 -4.70 11.22
N GLU A 381 -15.58 -5.98 11.24
CA GLU A 381 -16.24 -6.94 12.14
C GLU A 381 -16.02 -6.58 13.62
N ILE A 382 -14.79 -6.17 13.95
CA ILE A 382 -14.46 -5.69 15.31
C ILE A 382 -15.20 -4.38 15.61
N ALA A 383 -15.20 -3.43 14.68
CA ALA A 383 -15.90 -2.16 14.87
C ALA A 383 -17.41 -2.36 15.09
N ARG A 384 -18.05 -3.29 14.38
CA ARG A 384 -19.46 -3.68 14.59
C ARG A 384 -19.69 -4.27 15.98
N ARG A 385 -18.77 -5.09 16.48
CA ARG A 385 -18.89 -5.72 17.79
C ARG A 385 -18.74 -4.72 18.94
N VAL A 386 -17.88 -3.73 18.78
CA VAL A 386 -17.54 -2.75 19.83
C VAL A 386 -18.49 -1.56 19.82
N LEU A 387 -18.90 -1.08 18.66
CA LEU A 387 -19.68 0.14 18.50
C LEU A 387 -21.14 -0.08 18.05
N GLY A 388 -21.47 -1.25 17.53
CA GLY A 388 -22.81 -1.58 17.05
C GLY A 388 -23.01 -1.42 15.55
#